data_64b4bcceb8d16f9ebbf0d4bcdbc36dde
#
_entry.id   64b4bcceb8d16f9ebbf0d4bcdbc36dde
#
_cell.length_a   1.000
_cell.length_b   1.000
_cell.length_c   1.000
_cell.angle_alpha   90.00
_cell.angle_beta   90.00
_cell.angle_gamma   90.00
#
_symmetry.space_group_name_H-M   'P 1'
#
loop_
_entity.id
_entity.type
_entity.pdbx_description
1 polymer ?
#
loop_
_entity_poly.entity_id
_entity_poly.type
_entity_poly.pdbx_seq_one_letter_code
_entity_poly.pdbx_strand_id
1 'polypeptide(L)'
;DENGSVPHDFLGKFGGATVLLKRAPEGTGIIAGGPARSILELAGIKNIRTKSLGSNNKQNVVLATIEGLKSMKTPEEVARLRGKSVSEILG
;
A
#
# COMPACT_ATOMS: atom_id res chain seq x y z
N ASP A 1 -13.71 -4.84 -1.55
CA ASP A 1 -14.08 -5.43 -0.28
C ASP A 1 -15.18 -4.61 0.37
N GLU A 2 -16.19 -5.27 0.91
CA GLU A 2 -17.38 -4.61 1.45
C GLU A 2 -17.09 -3.67 2.61
N ASN A 3 -16.13 -4.03 3.46
CA ASN A 3 -15.78 -3.22 4.62
C ASN A 3 -14.55 -2.35 4.42
N GLY A 4 -14.05 -2.27 3.20
CA GLY A 4 -12.87 -1.48 2.89
C GLY A 4 -11.56 -2.09 3.36
N SER A 5 -11.55 -3.37 3.71
CA SER A 5 -10.34 -4.10 4.05
C SER A 5 -9.83 -4.86 2.82
N VAL A 6 -8.62 -5.42 2.90
CA VAL A 6 -8.12 -6.30 1.86
C VAL A 6 -8.70 -7.70 2.04
N PRO A 7 -8.91 -8.48 0.95
CA PRO A 7 -9.53 -9.81 1.07
C PRO A 7 -8.67 -10.83 1.81
N HIS A 8 -7.36 -10.69 1.78
CA HIS A 8 -6.42 -11.51 2.54
C HIS A 8 -5.09 -10.77 2.65
N ASP A 9 -4.13 -11.37 3.31
CA ASP A 9 -2.83 -10.73 3.49
C ASP A 9 -2.02 -10.80 2.20
N PHE A 10 -1.31 -9.71 1.90
CA PHE A 10 -0.44 -9.61 0.73
C PHE A 10 0.94 -9.15 1.14
N LEU A 11 1.92 -9.49 0.31
CA LEU A 11 3.29 -9.08 0.51
C LEU A 11 3.78 -8.35 -0.74
N GLY A 12 4.24 -7.12 -0.57
CA GLY A 12 4.83 -6.36 -1.65
C GLY A 12 6.33 -6.18 -1.44
N LYS A 13 7.11 -6.30 -2.50
CA LYS A 13 8.57 -6.14 -2.44
C LYS A 13 9.06 -5.24 -3.56
N PHE A 14 9.99 -4.37 -3.25
CA PHE A 14 10.65 -3.54 -4.23
C PHE A 14 11.96 -2.98 -3.68
N GLY A 15 13.06 -3.17 -4.41
CA GLY A 15 14.33 -2.52 -4.10
C GLY A 15 14.84 -2.75 -2.68
N GLY A 16 14.67 -3.92 -2.12
CA GLY A 16 15.09 -4.23 -0.75
C GLY A 16 14.05 -3.90 0.31
N ALA A 17 12.98 -3.19 -0.04
CA ALA A 17 11.87 -2.94 0.88
C ALA A 17 10.84 -4.05 0.75
N THR A 18 10.26 -4.44 1.88
CA THR A 18 9.17 -5.41 1.92
C THR A 18 8.05 -4.81 2.76
N VAL A 19 6.83 -4.83 2.24
CA VAL A 19 5.66 -4.32 2.97
C VAL A 19 4.63 -5.44 3.08
N LEU A 20 4.28 -5.77 4.29
CA LEU A 20 3.24 -6.76 4.56
C LEU A 20 1.93 -6.02 4.76
N LEU A 21 0.93 -6.34 3.93
CA LEU A 21 -0.40 -5.77 3.98
C LEU A 21 -1.33 -6.78 4.62
N LYS A 22 -1.74 -6.52 5.86
CA LYS A 22 -2.52 -7.46 6.67
C LYS A 22 -3.97 -7.02 6.76
N ARG A 23 -4.88 -7.97 6.61
CA ARG A 23 -6.31 -7.72 6.82
C ARG A 23 -6.55 -7.11 8.19
N ALA A 24 -7.54 -6.23 8.25
CA ALA A 24 -7.97 -5.65 9.52
C ALA A 24 -9.49 -5.57 9.56
N PRO A 25 -10.11 -5.73 10.73
CA PRO A 25 -11.56 -5.64 10.83
C PRO A 25 -12.05 -4.22 10.57
N GLU A 26 -13.33 -4.12 10.24
CA GLU A 26 -13.99 -2.83 10.04
C GLU A 26 -13.81 -1.96 11.27
N GLY A 27 -13.51 -0.69 11.05
CA GLY A 27 -13.30 0.26 12.13
C GLY A 27 -11.85 0.39 12.59
N THR A 28 -10.94 -0.45 12.07
CA THR A 28 -9.52 -0.37 12.43
C THR A 28 -8.86 0.89 11.87
N GLY A 29 -9.27 1.31 10.67
CA GLY A 29 -8.57 2.37 9.96
C GLY A 29 -7.28 1.88 9.33
N ILE A 30 -6.48 2.81 8.80
CA ILE A 30 -5.20 2.49 8.19
C ILE A 30 -4.08 2.62 9.21
N ILE A 31 -3.49 1.51 9.56
CA ILE A 31 -2.34 1.46 10.47
C ILE A 31 -1.10 1.20 9.63
N ALA A 32 -0.41 2.27 9.25
CA ALA A 32 0.72 2.21 8.34
C ALA A 32 1.64 3.40 8.57
N GLY A 33 2.90 3.24 8.19
CA GLY A 33 3.84 4.37 8.17
C GLY A 33 3.46 5.37 7.10
N GLY A 34 3.98 6.60 7.19
CA GLY A 34 3.59 7.73 6.35
C GLY A 34 3.49 7.46 4.85
N PRO A 35 4.56 6.97 4.19
CA PRO A 35 4.51 6.77 2.74
C PRO A 35 3.47 5.72 2.32
N ALA A 36 3.42 4.60 3.03
CA ALA A 36 2.46 3.53 2.71
C ALA A 36 1.03 3.98 2.97
N ARG A 37 0.80 4.76 4.02
CA ARG A 37 -0.53 5.25 4.37
C ARG A 37 -1.15 6.06 3.25
N SER A 38 -0.38 6.99 2.68
CA SER A 38 -0.88 7.84 1.59
C SER A 38 -1.32 7.00 0.38
N ILE A 39 -0.54 5.98 0.04
CA ILE A 39 -0.86 5.10 -1.07
C ILE A 39 -2.14 4.32 -0.81
N LEU A 40 -2.29 3.80 0.40
CA LEU A 40 -3.47 3.01 0.76
C LEU A 40 -4.74 3.87 0.78
N GLU A 41 -4.64 5.11 1.22
CA GLU A 41 -5.76 6.04 1.16
C GLU A 41 -6.16 6.34 -0.29
N LEU A 42 -5.19 6.57 -1.17
CA LEU A 42 -5.45 6.81 -2.59
C LEU A 42 -6.06 5.58 -3.27
N ALA A 43 -5.74 4.39 -2.78
CA ALA A 43 -6.29 3.15 -3.32
C ALA A 43 -7.71 2.85 -2.83
N GLY A 44 -8.24 3.67 -1.93
CA GLY A 44 -9.58 3.46 -1.39
C GLY A 44 -9.66 2.42 -0.29
N ILE A 45 -8.52 2.02 0.25
CA ILE A 45 -8.50 1.07 1.37
C ILE A 45 -8.89 1.83 2.64
N LYS A 46 -9.72 1.22 3.47
CA LYS A 46 -10.21 1.84 4.70
C LYS A 46 -9.67 1.19 5.97
N ASN A 47 -9.43 -0.11 5.92
CA ASN A 47 -9.02 -0.87 7.10
C ASN A 47 -7.91 -1.82 6.74
N ILE A 48 -6.71 -1.57 7.27
CA ILE A 48 -5.54 -2.38 6.96
C ILE A 48 -4.45 -2.13 7.99
N ARG A 49 -3.65 -3.14 8.27
CA ARG A 49 -2.42 -3.02 9.04
C ARG A 49 -1.26 -3.31 8.12
N THR A 50 -0.21 -2.54 8.22
CA THR A 50 0.98 -2.80 7.43
C THR A 50 2.21 -2.90 8.31
N LYS A 51 3.18 -3.66 7.84
CA LYS A 51 4.49 -3.75 8.47
C LYS A 51 5.53 -3.59 7.39
N SER A 52 6.37 -2.58 7.55
CA SER A 52 7.48 -2.34 6.63
C SER A 52 8.72 -3.05 7.16
N LEU A 53 9.36 -3.84 6.32
CA LEU A 53 10.56 -4.61 6.64
C LEU A 53 11.65 -4.29 5.63
N GLY A 54 12.90 -4.40 6.06
CA GLY A 54 14.04 -4.15 5.17
C GLY A 54 14.34 -2.67 5.04
N SER A 55 14.48 -2.18 3.82
CA SER A 55 14.89 -0.81 3.54
C SER A 55 13.89 0.22 4.10
N ASN A 56 14.42 1.30 4.65
CA ASN A 56 13.61 2.45 5.08
C ASN A 56 13.53 3.53 4.01
N ASN A 57 14.04 3.26 2.82
CA ASN A 57 13.97 4.20 1.72
C ASN A 57 12.51 4.47 1.36
N LYS A 58 12.09 5.73 1.50
CA LYS A 58 10.70 6.16 1.28
C LYS A 58 10.17 5.73 -0.09
N GLN A 59 10.96 5.93 -1.13
CA GLN A 59 10.59 5.56 -2.49
C GLN A 59 10.36 4.05 -2.61
N ASN A 60 11.25 3.25 -2.05
CA ASN A 60 11.14 1.81 -2.12
C ASN A 60 9.93 1.30 -1.34
N VAL A 61 9.63 1.90 -0.18
CA VAL A 61 8.46 1.54 0.62
C VAL A 61 7.17 1.84 -0.15
N VAL A 62 7.09 2.99 -0.79
CA VAL A 62 5.94 3.37 -1.62
C VAL A 62 5.74 2.36 -2.74
N LEU A 63 6.81 2.05 -3.47
CA LEU A 63 6.72 1.12 -4.60
C LEU A 63 6.43 -0.30 -4.17
N ALA A 64 6.97 -0.73 -3.02
CA ALA A 64 6.65 -2.04 -2.45
C ALA A 64 5.16 -2.14 -2.09
N THR A 65 4.59 -1.07 -1.54
CA THR A 65 3.17 -1.02 -1.22
C THR A 65 2.32 -1.18 -2.48
N ILE A 66 2.69 -0.49 -3.56
CA ILE A 66 2.00 -0.61 -4.85
C ILE A 66 2.13 -2.03 -5.40
N GLU A 67 3.30 -2.65 -5.27
CA GLU A 67 3.48 -4.03 -5.70
C GLU A 67 2.53 -4.97 -4.96
N GLY A 68 2.37 -4.76 -3.66
CA GLY A 68 1.42 -5.54 -2.87
C GLY A 68 -0.03 -5.35 -3.30
N LEU A 69 -0.37 -4.19 -3.83
CA LEU A 69 -1.73 -3.89 -4.29
C LEU A 69 -2.05 -4.42 -5.68
N LYS A 70 -1.06 -4.85 -6.45
CA LYS A 70 -1.27 -5.31 -7.83
C LYS A 70 -2.26 -6.45 -7.95
N SER A 71 -2.35 -7.30 -6.94
CA SER A 71 -3.26 -8.44 -6.95
C SER A 71 -4.71 -8.04 -6.74
N MET A 72 -4.96 -6.83 -6.27
CA MET A 72 -6.30 -6.36 -5.90
C MET A 72 -6.84 -5.29 -6.82
N LYS A 73 -6.00 -4.66 -7.61
CA LYS A 73 -6.37 -3.50 -8.42
C LYS A 73 -6.17 -3.79 -9.90
N THR A 74 -6.92 -3.08 -10.74
CA THR A 74 -6.74 -3.18 -12.20
C THR A 74 -5.41 -2.56 -12.58
N PRO A 75 -4.85 -2.93 -13.76
CA PRO A 75 -3.62 -2.31 -14.24
C PRO A 75 -3.71 -0.79 -14.35
N GLU A 76 -4.88 -0.26 -14.75
CA GLU A 76 -5.08 1.18 -14.85
C GLU A 76 -5.01 1.84 -13.48
N GLU A 77 -5.63 1.24 -12.47
CA GLU A 77 -5.60 1.78 -11.12
C GLU A 77 -4.20 1.75 -10.54
N VAL A 78 -3.45 0.68 -10.78
CA VAL A 78 -2.07 0.57 -10.32
C VAL A 78 -1.19 1.63 -10.98
N ALA A 79 -1.34 1.81 -12.28
CA ALA A 79 -0.58 2.82 -13.03
C ALA A 79 -0.88 4.23 -12.50
N ARG A 80 -2.14 4.52 -12.22
CA ARG A 80 -2.56 5.81 -11.67
C ARG A 80 -1.96 6.03 -10.29
N LEU A 81 -2.02 5.03 -9.42
CA LEU A 81 -1.45 5.11 -8.07
C LEU A 81 0.06 5.37 -8.12
N ARG A 82 0.75 4.69 -9.03
CA ARG A 82 2.18 4.86 -9.19
C ARG A 82 2.52 6.28 -9.66
N GLY A 83 1.78 6.80 -10.62
CA GLY A 83 1.97 8.16 -11.12
C GLY A 83 1.75 9.19 -10.02
N LYS A 84 0.68 9.04 -9.25
CA LYS A 84 0.39 9.94 -8.13
C LYS A 84 1.44 9.87 -7.04
N SER A 85 1.91 8.69 -6.70
CA SER A 85 2.91 8.55 -5.64
C SER A 85 4.23 9.19 -6.03
N VAL A 86 4.64 9.08 -7.29
CA VAL A 86 5.83 9.78 -7.76
C VAL A 86 5.63 11.29 -7.68
N SER A 87 4.50 11.78 -8.15
CA SER A 87 4.20 13.21 -8.21
C SER A 87 4.00 13.84 -6.82
N GLU A 88 3.26 13.17 -5.94
CA GLU A 88 2.86 13.76 -4.66
C GLU A 88 3.79 13.44 -3.50
N ILE A 89 4.44 12.29 -3.54
CA ILE A 89 5.24 11.80 -2.42
C ILE A 89 6.73 11.92 -2.69
N LEU A 90 7.15 11.60 -3.91
CA LEU A 90 8.56 11.54 -4.26
C LEU A 90 9.03 12.76 -5.06
N GLY A 91 8.11 13.41 -5.71
CA GLY A 91 8.39 14.61 -6.47
C GLY A 91 8.31 15.84 -5.60
#